data_46b226d935472a297495366097a64f5d
#
_entry.id   46b226d935472a297495366097a64f5d
#
_cell.length_a   1.000
_cell.length_b   1.000
_cell.length_c   1.000
_cell.angle_alpha   90.00
_cell.angle_beta   90.00
_cell.angle_gamma   90.00
#
_symmetry.space_group_name_H-M   'P 1'
#
loop_
_entity.id
_entity.type
_entity.pdbx_description
1 polymer ?
#
loop_
_entity_poly.entity_id
_entity_poly.type
_entity_poly.pdbx_seq_one_letter_code
_entity_poly.pdbx_strand_id
1 'polypeptide(L)'
;MIKGRKRPIVVDAIGYIIVVRVHAATIHDSRAARAVLAALFSIVDTIKKIWADGGYKGEEFMQWVKEKFDCIFEVVKKKKTGKGFQVLPRRWVVERTVAWLGRSRRLSKDYERKTTSSEGQVYIASSRLMLRRICKERSLLKEATLAPA
;
A
#
# COMPACT_ATOMS: atom_id res chain seq x y z
N MET A 1 -3.55 3.84 -27.04
CA MET A 1 -2.40 4.01 -26.09
C MET A 1 -2.94 4.48 -24.76
N ILE A 2 -2.78 3.69 -23.68
CA ILE A 2 -3.27 4.06 -22.34
C ILE A 2 -2.36 5.16 -21.81
N LYS A 3 -2.89 6.40 -21.70
CA LYS A 3 -2.19 7.51 -21.06
C LYS A 3 -2.54 7.47 -19.56
N GLY A 4 -1.53 7.45 -18.70
CA GLY A 4 -1.72 7.50 -17.24
C GLY A 4 -0.56 6.88 -16.48
N ARG A 5 -0.66 6.96 -15.15
CA ARG A 5 0.31 6.37 -14.23
C ARG A 5 -0.38 5.43 -13.25
N LYS A 6 0.31 4.38 -12.86
CA LYS A 6 -0.08 3.49 -11.76
C LYS A 6 0.77 3.84 -10.53
N ARG A 7 0.16 3.69 -9.36
CA ARG A 7 0.80 3.95 -8.05
C ARG A 7 0.68 2.70 -7.18
N PRO A 8 1.44 1.63 -7.47
CA PRO A 8 1.50 0.50 -6.55
C PRO A 8 2.06 0.96 -5.21
N ILE A 9 1.37 0.54 -4.14
CA ILE A 9 1.74 0.82 -2.76
C ILE A 9 1.89 -0.47 -1.97
N VAL A 10 2.81 -0.48 -1.02
CA VAL A 10 2.88 -1.50 0.02
C VAL A 10 2.58 -0.84 1.35
N VAL A 11 1.69 -1.45 2.09
CA VAL A 11 1.24 -0.97 3.40
C VAL A 11 1.49 -2.03 4.47
N ASP A 12 1.66 -1.60 5.70
CA ASP A 12 1.68 -2.49 6.86
C ASP A 12 0.27 -3.03 7.21
N ALA A 13 0.17 -3.82 8.26
CA ALA A 13 -1.08 -4.42 8.72
C ALA A 13 -2.16 -3.41 9.14
N ILE A 14 -1.77 -2.18 9.49
CA ILE A 14 -2.66 -1.10 9.91
C ILE A 14 -2.87 -0.02 8.84
N GLY A 15 -2.27 -0.20 7.64
CA GLY A 15 -2.49 0.63 6.47
C GLY A 15 -1.55 1.81 6.33
N TYR A 16 -0.42 1.86 7.02
CA TYR A 16 0.62 2.85 6.75
C TYR A 16 1.47 2.45 5.55
N ILE A 17 1.80 3.43 4.73
CA ILE A 17 2.61 3.20 3.52
C ILE A 17 4.07 3.00 3.91
N ILE A 18 4.61 1.84 3.53
CA ILE A 18 6.04 1.55 3.63
C ILE A 18 6.73 1.96 2.32
N VAL A 19 6.16 1.55 1.18
CA VAL A 19 6.73 1.87 -0.14
C VAL A 19 5.61 2.29 -1.09
N VAL A 20 5.91 3.30 -1.89
CA VAL A 20 5.17 3.65 -3.10
C VAL A 20 6.14 3.75 -4.27
N ARG A 21 5.69 3.31 -5.45
CA ARG A 21 6.35 3.57 -6.73
C ARG A 21 5.33 4.10 -7.72
N VAL A 22 5.79 4.99 -8.60
CA VAL A 22 4.94 5.54 -9.66
C VAL A 22 5.57 5.24 -11.01
N HIS A 23 4.79 4.64 -11.90
CA HIS A 23 5.26 4.27 -13.22
C HIS A 23 4.17 4.47 -14.29
N ALA A 24 4.56 4.42 -15.57
CA ALA A 24 3.62 4.51 -16.67
C ALA A 24 2.60 3.34 -16.62
N ALA A 25 1.33 3.64 -16.94
CA ALA A 25 0.26 2.64 -16.89
C ALA A 25 0.45 1.49 -17.91
N THR A 26 1.33 1.66 -18.89
CA THR A 26 1.69 0.65 -19.88
C THR A 26 2.58 -0.47 -19.32
N ILE A 27 3.21 -0.25 -18.16
CA ILE A 27 4.06 -1.27 -17.54
C ILE A 27 3.16 -2.32 -16.87
N HIS A 28 3.44 -3.59 -17.13
CA HIS A 28 2.71 -4.71 -16.54
C HIS A 28 2.95 -4.79 -15.03
N ASP A 29 1.92 -5.13 -14.26
CA ASP A 29 1.96 -5.09 -12.79
C ASP A 29 3.03 -6.00 -12.19
N SER A 30 3.24 -7.20 -12.74
CA SER A 30 4.29 -8.12 -12.27
C SER A 30 5.71 -7.57 -12.49
N ARG A 31 5.95 -6.83 -13.58
CA ARG A 31 7.24 -6.18 -13.82
C ARG A 31 7.46 -5.01 -12.85
N ALA A 32 6.44 -4.20 -12.63
CA ALA A 32 6.49 -3.10 -11.66
C ALA A 32 6.68 -3.61 -10.23
N ALA A 33 6.05 -4.74 -9.89
CA ALA A 33 6.14 -5.35 -8.57
C ALA A 33 7.59 -5.70 -8.17
N ARG A 34 8.43 -6.14 -9.12
CA ARG A 34 9.85 -6.43 -8.83
C ARG A 34 10.58 -5.20 -8.28
N ALA A 35 10.37 -4.04 -8.86
CA ALA A 35 10.97 -2.79 -8.39
C ALA A 35 10.40 -2.34 -7.03
N VAL A 36 9.10 -2.53 -6.81
CA VAL A 36 8.45 -2.23 -5.53
C VAL A 36 8.99 -3.11 -4.42
N LEU A 37 9.10 -4.43 -4.66
CA LEU A 37 9.62 -5.37 -3.68
C LEU A 37 11.10 -5.17 -3.40
N ALA A 38 11.91 -4.87 -4.41
CA ALA A 38 13.31 -4.52 -4.20
C ALA A 38 13.46 -3.31 -3.28
N ALA A 39 12.64 -2.26 -3.49
CA ALA A 39 12.62 -1.10 -2.61
C ALA A 39 12.07 -1.41 -1.21
N LEU A 40 11.10 -2.32 -1.08
CA LEU A 40 10.56 -2.74 0.21
C LEU A 40 11.63 -3.44 1.05
N PHE A 41 12.28 -4.43 0.47
CA PHE A 41 13.29 -5.23 1.18
C PHE A 41 14.62 -4.49 1.41
N SER A 42 14.85 -3.36 0.74
CA SER A 42 15.95 -2.45 1.10
C SER A 42 15.68 -1.62 2.36
N ILE A 43 14.40 -1.54 2.80
CA ILE A 43 13.98 -0.78 3.98
C ILE A 43 13.66 -1.72 5.15
N VAL A 44 13.00 -2.85 4.86
CA VAL A 44 12.55 -3.82 5.87
C VAL A 44 12.81 -5.23 5.34
N ASP A 45 13.75 -5.94 5.94
CA ASP A 45 14.17 -7.30 5.58
C ASP A 45 13.45 -8.42 6.35
N THR A 46 12.73 -8.05 7.42
CA THR A 46 12.07 -9.00 8.34
C THR A 46 10.70 -9.48 7.88
N ILE A 47 10.24 -9.06 6.70
CA ILE A 47 8.91 -9.37 6.17
C ILE A 47 8.85 -10.85 5.76
N LYS A 48 7.97 -11.62 6.39
CA LYS A 48 7.77 -13.05 6.09
C LYS A 48 6.62 -13.33 5.14
N LYS A 49 5.66 -12.41 5.02
CA LYS A 49 4.49 -12.63 4.18
C LYS A 49 3.92 -11.33 3.61
N ILE A 50 3.59 -11.37 2.31
CA ILE A 50 2.96 -10.27 1.59
C ILE A 50 1.66 -10.77 0.96
N TRP A 51 0.57 -10.00 1.10
CA TRP A 51 -0.69 -10.22 0.40
C TRP A 51 -0.85 -9.23 -0.74
N ALA A 52 -1.21 -9.73 -1.92
CA ALA A 52 -1.41 -8.91 -3.10
C ALA A 52 -2.75 -9.22 -3.77
N ASP A 53 -3.19 -8.32 -4.63
CA ASP A 53 -4.39 -8.53 -5.42
C ASP A 53 -4.15 -9.44 -6.64
N GLY A 54 -5.24 -9.75 -7.37
CA GLY A 54 -5.19 -10.66 -8.51
C GLY A 54 -4.36 -10.19 -9.71
N GLY A 55 -3.92 -8.93 -9.74
CA GLY A 55 -3.07 -8.39 -10.82
C GLY A 55 -1.64 -8.93 -10.81
N TYR A 56 -1.22 -9.46 -9.67
CA TYR A 56 0.16 -9.96 -9.43
C TYR A 56 0.28 -11.48 -9.55
N LYS A 57 -0.49 -12.10 -10.45
CA LYS A 57 -0.46 -13.54 -10.67
C LYS A 57 0.78 -13.94 -11.46
N GLY A 58 1.34 -15.11 -11.11
CA GLY A 58 2.41 -15.78 -11.84
C GLY A 58 3.25 -16.63 -10.91
N GLU A 59 3.36 -17.93 -11.19
CA GLU A 59 4.16 -18.86 -10.38
C GLU A 59 5.64 -18.46 -10.39
N GLU A 60 6.17 -18.11 -11.56
CA GLU A 60 7.54 -17.60 -11.71
C GLU A 60 7.82 -16.38 -10.81
N PHE A 61 6.88 -15.45 -10.73
CA PHE A 61 7.03 -14.27 -9.88
C PHE A 61 6.99 -14.63 -8.40
N MET A 62 6.09 -15.50 -7.98
CA MET A 62 5.98 -15.96 -6.59
C MET A 62 7.23 -16.75 -6.16
N GLN A 63 7.75 -17.60 -7.04
CA GLN A 63 8.99 -18.33 -6.80
C GLN A 63 10.18 -17.38 -6.70
N TRP A 64 10.30 -16.41 -7.61
CA TRP A 64 11.34 -15.39 -7.54
C TRP A 64 11.32 -14.61 -6.22
N VAL A 65 10.14 -14.26 -5.70
CA VAL A 65 10.02 -13.57 -4.40
C VAL A 65 10.51 -14.46 -3.26
N LYS A 66 10.14 -15.74 -3.27
CA LYS A 66 10.55 -16.71 -2.26
C LYS A 66 12.07 -16.93 -2.26
N GLU A 67 12.65 -17.13 -3.44
CA GLU A 67 14.09 -17.37 -3.59
C GLU A 67 14.93 -16.14 -3.21
N LYS A 68 14.48 -14.95 -3.60
CA LYS A 68 15.27 -13.73 -3.39
C LYS A 68 15.14 -13.13 -2.01
N PHE A 69 13.97 -13.27 -1.37
CA PHE A 69 13.62 -12.54 -0.14
C PHE A 69 13.18 -13.43 1.02
N ASP A 70 13.17 -14.75 0.85
CA ASP A 70 12.62 -15.71 1.82
C ASP A 70 11.22 -15.29 2.33
N CYS A 71 10.38 -14.78 1.41
CA CYS A 71 9.07 -14.21 1.71
C CYS A 71 7.97 -14.95 0.97
N ILE A 72 6.87 -15.24 1.67
CA ILE A 72 5.68 -15.85 1.08
C ILE A 72 4.84 -14.75 0.41
N PHE A 73 4.63 -14.87 -0.90
CA PHE A 73 3.78 -13.97 -1.66
C PHE A 73 2.43 -14.64 -1.96
N GLU A 74 1.37 -14.16 -1.32
CA GLU A 74 0.02 -14.74 -1.47
C GLU A 74 -0.91 -13.79 -2.23
N VAL A 75 -1.48 -14.30 -3.33
CA VAL A 75 -2.49 -13.55 -4.10
C VAL A 75 -3.88 -13.84 -3.55
N VAL A 76 -4.54 -12.80 -3.03
CA VAL A 76 -5.91 -12.90 -2.51
C VAL A 76 -6.88 -13.01 -3.68
N LYS A 77 -7.46 -14.19 -3.85
CA LYS A 77 -8.46 -14.47 -4.89
C LYS A 77 -9.88 -14.22 -4.36
N LYS A 78 -10.73 -13.62 -5.20
CA LYS A 78 -12.17 -13.54 -4.93
C LYS A 78 -12.75 -14.96 -4.96
N LYS A 79 -13.44 -15.39 -3.90
CA LYS A 79 -14.17 -16.66 -3.94
C LYS A 79 -15.27 -16.57 -4.99
N LYS A 80 -15.36 -17.54 -5.88
CA LYS A 80 -16.36 -17.59 -6.98
C LYS A 80 -17.79 -17.86 -6.49
N THR A 81 -17.98 -18.15 -5.21
CA THR A 81 -19.25 -18.55 -4.62
C THR A 81 -19.90 -17.37 -3.92
N GLY A 82 -20.89 -16.76 -4.56
CA GLY A 82 -21.76 -15.75 -3.96
C GLY A 82 -22.10 -14.59 -4.89
N LYS A 83 -23.40 -14.34 -5.10
CA LYS A 83 -23.89 -13.10 -5.69
C LYS A 83 -23.78 -12.00 -4.62
N GLY A 84 -23.10 -10.88 -4.92
CA GLY A 84 -23.02 -9.72 -4.04
C GLY A 84 -21.61 -9.29 -3.66
N PHE A 85 -21.53 -8.23 -2.86
CA PHE A 85 -20.28 -7.67 -2.36
C PHE A 85 -19.71 -8.56 -1.25
N GLN A 86 -18.48 -9.05 -1.43
CA GLN A 86 -17.74 -9.81 -0.41
C GLN A 86 -16.52 -9.04 0.03
N VAL A 87 -16.44 -8.75 1.33
CA VAL A 87 -15.23 -8.18 1.93
C VAL A 87 -14.14 -9.25 1.91
N LEU A 88 -13.09 -9.00 1.13
CA LEU A 88 -11.93 -9.88 1.10
C LEU A 88 -11.03 -9.59 2.31
N PRO A 89 -10.71 -10.59 3.13
CA PRO A 89 -9.82 -10.40 4.27
C PRO A 89 -8.50 -9.73 3.82
N ARG A 90 -8.04 -8.74 4.60
CA ARG A 90 -6.77 -8.01 4.41
C ARG A 90 -6.69 -7.06 3.20
N ARG A 91 -7.48 -7.27 2.15
CA ARG A 91 -7.53 -6.35 1.00
C ARG A 91 -8.10 -4.99 1.38
N TRP A 92 -9.07 -4.95 2.27
CA TRP A 92 -9.70 -3.72 2.75
C TRP A 92 -8.69 -2.72 3.36
N VAL A 93 -7.53 -3.21 3.86
CA VAL A 93 -6.48 -2.35 4.43
C VAL A 93 -5.91 -1.42 3.37
N VAL A 94 -5.57 -1.96 2.20
CA VAL A 94 -5.07 -1.17 1.06
C VAL A 94 -6.15 -0.24 0.53
N GLU A 95 -7.38 -0.74 0.36
CA GLU A 95 -8.52 0.05 -0.12
C GLU A 95 -8.79 1.24 0.81
N ARG A 96 -8.75 1.03 2.13
CA ARG A 96 -8.86 2.09 3.14
C ARG A 96 -7.74 3.11 3.02
N THR A 97 -6.51 2.66 2.84
CA THR A 97 -5.35 3.56 2.68
C THR A 97 -5.50 4.42 1.44
N VAL A 98 -5.90 3.83 0.32
CA VAL A 98 -6.18 4.57 -0.91
C VAL A 98 -7.30 5.60 -0.70
N ALA A 99 -8.37 5.22 0.02
CA ALA A 99 -9.46 6.16 0.37
C ALA A 99 -8.97 7.32 1.25
N TRP A 100 -8.08 7.07 2.21
CA TRP A 100 -7.46 8.13 3.01
C TRP A 100 -6.60 9.08 2.17
N LEU A 101 -5.79 8.55 1.26
CA LEU A 101 -4.99 9.35 0.35
C LEU A 101 -5.85 10.20 -0.59
N GLY A 102 -7.00 9.67 -1.04
CA GLY A 102 -7.96 10.37 -1.89
C GLY A 102 -8.56 11.64 -1.26
N ARG A 103 -8.51 11.77 0.07
CA ARG A 103 -8.87 13.01 0.78
C ARG A 103 -7.84 14.12 0.64
N SER A 104 -6.64 13.80 0.15
CA SER A 104 -5.62 14.80 -0.16
C SER A 104 -5.87 15.37 -1.55
N ARG A 105 -6.25 16.66 -1.63
CA ARG A 105 -6.54 17.34 -2.91
C ARG A 105 -5.41 17.14 -3.94
N ARG A 106 -4.16 17.12 -3.51
CA ARG A 106 -2.99 16.95 -4.38
C ARG A 106 -2.89 15.55 -5.00
N LEU A 107 -3.54 14.54 -4.40
CA LEU A 107 -3.54 13.16 -4.88
C LEU A 107 -4.80 12.77 -5.64
N SER A 108 -5.80 13.66 -5.77
CA SER A 108 -7.04 13.41 -6.53
C SER A 108 -6.76 13.14 -8.02
N LYS A 109 -5.71 13.79 -8.55
CA LYS A 109 -5.14 13.54 -9.88
C LYS A 109 -3.62 13.53 -9.76
N ASP A 110 -2.91 13.03 -10.77
CA ASP A 110 -1.46 13.14 -10.84
C ASP A 110 -1.07 14.44 -11.56
N TYR A 111 -0.75 15.46 -10.79
CA TYR A 111 -0.33 16.76 -11.27
C TYR A 111 1.19 16.85 -11.46
N GLU A 112 1.92 15.84 -11.01
CA GLU A 112 3.38 15.91 -10.97
C GLU A 112 4.00 15.56 -12.32
N ARG A 113 4.99 16.35 -12.73
CA ARG A 113 5.73 16.08 -13.97
C ARG A 113 6.63 14.84 -13.84
N LYS A 114 7.29 14.67 -12.69
CA LYS A 114 8.19 13.55 -12.41
C LYS A 114 7.48 12.49 -11.55
N THR A 115 7.76 11.22 -11.80
CA THR A 115 7.23 10.10 -10.98
C THR A 115 7.71 10.18 -9.54
N THR A 116 8.99 10.57 -9.32
CA THR A 116 9.56 10.76 -7.98
C THR A 116 8.85 11.85 -7.18
N SER A 117 8.42 12.96 -7.83
CA SER A 117 7.62 13.98 -7.18
C SER A 117 6.25 13.47 -6.79
N SER A 118 5.62 12.63 -7.64
CA SER A 118 4.36 11.97 -7.32
C SER A 118 4.49 11.02 -6.13
N GLU A 119 5.58 10.25 -6.05
CA GLU A 119 5.90 9.41 -4.88
C GLU A 119 6.06 10.27 -3.61
N GLY A 120 6.79 11.37 -3.69
CA GLY A 120 6.98 12.32 -2.58
C GLY A 120 5.66 12.88 -2.05
N GLN A 121 4.71 13.23 -2.93
CA GLN A 121 3.38 13.69 -2.52
C GLN A 121 2.59 12.62 -1.75
N VAL A 122 2.72 11.35 -2.14
CA VAL A 122 2.10 10.24 -1.41
C VAL A 122 2.71 10.09 -0.01
N TYR A 123 4.04 10.17 0.11
CA TYR A 123 4.71 10.11 1.42
C TYR A 123 4.32 11.29 2.31
N ILE A 124 4.25 12.53 1.79
CA ILE A 124 3.81 13.71 2.55
C ILE A 124 2.38 13.52 3.07
N ALA A 125 1.47 13.03 2.22
CA ALA A 125 0.09 12.77 2.63
C ALA A 125 0.00 11.67 3.69
N SER A 126 0.80 10.59 3.55
CA SER A 126 0.89 9.50 4.52
C SER A 126 1.44 9.99 5.87
N SER A 127 2.53 10.75 5.87
CA SER A 127 3.12 11.32 7.08
C SER A 127 2.13 12.22 7.84
N ARG A 128 1.35 13.03 7.12
CA ARG A 128 0.28 13.83 7.72
C ARG A 128 -0.79 12.96 8.41
N LEU A 129 -1.16 11.84 7.81
CA LEU A 129 -2.12 10.90 8.42
C LEU A 129 -1.55 10.26 9.69
N MET A 130 -0.29 9.84 9.65
CA MET A 130 0.42 9.27 10.80
C MET A 130 0.50 10.27 11.96
N LEU A 131 0.94 11.50 11.69
CA LEU A 131 1.03 12.56 12.71
C LEU A 131 -0.32 12.86 13.36
N ARG A 132 -1.39 12.97 12.58
CA ARG A 132 -2.75 13.16 13.11
C ARG A 132 -3.18 12.04 14.04
N ARG A 133 -2.81 10.81 13.73
CA ARG A 133 -3.15 9.64 14.55
C ARG A 133 -2.39 9.67 15.86
N ILE A 134 -1.08 9.92 15.82
CA ILE A 134 -0.24 10.07 17.02
C ILE A 134 -0.75 11.20 17.93
N CYS A 135 -1.09 12.34 17.35
CA CYS A 135 -1.64 13.46 18.14
C CYS A 135 -2.96 13.09 18.81
N LYS A 136 -3.86 12.39 18.08
CA LYS A 136 -5.14 11.94 18.66
C LYS A 136 -4.94 10.94 19.80
N GLU A 137 -4.07 9.96 19.62
CA GLU A 137 -3.76 8.97 20.66
C GLU A 137 -3.17 9.63 21.91
N ARG A 138 -2.26 10.59 21.74
CA ARG A 138 -1.71 11.36 22.86
C ARG A 138 -2.77 12.19 23.61
N SER A 139 -3.76 12.76 22.91
CA SER A 139 -4.86 13.48 23.54
C SER A 139 -5.73 12.55 24.38
N LEU A 140 -6.08 11.39 23.84
CA LEU A 140 -6.88 10.38 24.55
C LEU A 140 -6.17 9.84 25.80
N LEU A 141 -4.86 9.62 25.72
CA LEU A 141 -4.06 9.20 26.88
C LEU A 141 -4.04 10.27 27.98
N LYS A 142 -3.91 11.55 27.61
CA LYS A 142 -3.96 12.66 28.58
C LYS A 142 -5.33 12.76 29.28
N GLU A 143 -6.41 12.63 28.52
CA GLU A 143 -7.78 12.64 29.07
C GLU A 143 -8.00 11.46 30.03
N ALA A 144 -7.53 10.26 29.67
CA ALA A 144 -7.62 9.08 30.53
C ALA A 144 -6.81 9.22 31.84
N THR A 145 -5.68 9.93 31.82
CA THR A 145 -4.82 10.17 33.01
C THR A 145 -5.39 11.24 33.91
N LEU A 146 -6.21 12.16 33.41
CA LEU A 146 -6.81 13.26 34.13
C LEU A 146 -8.21 12.97 34.66
N ALA A 147 -8.81 11.82 34.33
CA ALA A 147 -10.12 11.41 34.86
C ALA A 147 -9.98 11.04 36.35
N PRO A 148 -10.72 11.71 37.26
CA PRO A 148 -10.71 11.33 38.66
C PRO A 148 -11.34 9.95 38.84
N ALA A 149 -10.78 9.18 39.81
CA ALA A 149 -11.29 7.89 40.24
C ALA A 149 -12.68 8.00 40.89
#